data_a43128840817ea1cf286d11c93737cec
#
_entry.id   a43128840817ea1cf286d11c93737cec
#
_cell.length_a   1.000
_cell.length_b   1.000
_cell.length_c   1.000
_cell.angle_alpha   90.00
_cell.angle_beta   90.00
_cell.angle_gamma   90.00
#
_symmetry.space_group_name_H-M   'P 1'
#
loop_
_entity.id
_entity.type
_entity.pdbx_description
1 polymer ?
#
loop_
_entity_poly.entity_id
_entity_poly.type
_entity_poly.pdbx_seq_one_letter_code
_entity_poly.pdbx_strand_id
1 'polypeptide(L)'
;MAAKLSIYAYYIKNSLNLTQIEQNSPVLSIFSLARKERNLLVFTAGENQYLCVYAFGVVTVCGIEDKTRIGELLKLLSYGEDLEEGQDPKIQPEDYAIAVDKEASESVEFDHVKLKTLTLEKFLLLSHVMAQSVAIDFVERRITDTQQALENIHSSLASHGKLVGTNTRSILKTVGMSGKMVYFMVTRLSLLDKPDITWEDKDAEVLFLNLRKMFELDDRFEALRFKLEFIKDSSETLMDIIGARRAQVLEIIIIVLIAIEIIFALIGIM
;
A
#
# COMPACT_ATOMS: atom_id res chain seq x y z
N MET A 1 -35.56 -15.46 4.35
CA MET A 1 -34.57 -14.76 5.21
C MET A 1 -33.36 -14.46 4.38
N ALA A 2 -32.92 -13.20 4.34
CA ALA A 2 -31.71 -12.82 3.65
C ALA A 2 -30.52 -13.46 4.38
N ALA A 3 -29.68 -14.20 3.65
CA ALA A 3 -28.42 -14.69 4.21
C ALA A 3 -27.46 -13.50 4.33
N LYS A 4 -26.93 -13.25 5.53
CA LYS A 4 -25.94 -12.22 5.78
C LYS A 4 -24.58 -12.88 5.94
N LEU A 5 -23.63 -12.51 5.07
CA LEU A 5 -22.25 -12.95 5.12
C LEU A 5 -21.36 -11.74 5.40
N SER A 6 -20.23 -11.96 6.03
CA SER A 6 -19.21 -10.91 6.23
C SER A 6 -17.96 -11.25 5.42
N ILE A 7 -17.40 -10.25 4.78
CA ILE A 7 -16.10 -10.30 4.13
C ILE A 7 -15.16 -9.39 4.91
N TYR A 8 -13.93 -9.85 5.11
CA TYR A 8 -12.87 -9.14 5.79
C TYR A 8 -11.66 -9.04 4.87
N ALA A 9 -11.04 -7.89 4.81
CA ALA A 9 -9.79 -7.67 4.09
C ALA A 9 -8.65 -7.32 5.05
N TYR A 10 -7.50 -7.97 4.89
CA TYR A 10 -6.33 -7.83 5.76
C TYR A 10 -5.10 -7.53 4.92
N TYR A 11 -4.39 -6.46 5.25
CA TYR A 11 -3.05 -6.24 4.73
C TYR A 11 -2.04 -7.05 5.55
N ILE A 12 -1.25 -7.90 4.90
CA ILE A 12 -0.27 -8.78 5.57
C ILE A 12 1.14 -8.23 5.39
N LYS A 13 1.56 -7.99 4.16
CA LYS A 13 2.89 -7.48 3.80
C LYS A 13 2.92 -6.90 2.39
N ASN A 14 4.00 -6.22 2.03
CA ASN A 14 4.13 -5.54 0.73
C ASN A 14 4.02 -6.47 -0.51
N SER A 15 4.25 -7.76 -0.35
CA SER A 15 4.05 -8.75 -1.42
C SER A 15 3.96 -10.17 -0.87
N LEU A 16 3.10 -10.97 -1.48
CA LEU A 16 2.96 -12.40 -1.20
C LEU A 16 3.46 -13.21 -2.39
N ASN A 17 4.25 -14.25 -2.11
CA ASN A 17 4.72 -15.17 -3.14
C ASN A 17 3.62 -16.20 -3.46
N LEU A 18 2.79 -15.90 -4.46
CA LEU A 18 1.68 -16.77 -4.84
C LEU A 18 2.11 -18.17 -5.24
N THR A 19 3.25 -18.31 -5.92
CA THR A 19 3.76 -19.63 -6.32
C THR A 19 4.12 -20.49 -5.10
N GLN A 20 4.74 -19.90 -4.11
CA GLN A 20 5.08 -20.60 -2.87
C GLN A 20 3.81 -20.98 -2.08
N ILE A 21 2.81 -20.09 -2.03
CA ILE A 21 1.52 -20.36 -1.38
C ILE A 21 0.78 -21.50 -2.09
N GLU A 22 0.76 -21.50 -3.40
CA GLU A 22 0.12 -22.52 -4.21
C GLU A 22 0.74 -23.92 -3.99
N GLN A 23 2.07 -24.00 -3.87
CA GLN A 23 2.78 -25.27 -3.83
C GLN A 23 2.92 -25.86 -2.41
N ASN A 24 3.11 -25.01 -1.41
CA ASN A 24 3.59 -25.44 -0.09
C ASN A 24 2.75 -24.89 1.09
N SER A 25 1.63 -24.22 0.86
CA SER A 25 0.88 -23.65 1.96
C SER A 25 0.07 -24.70 2.73
N PRO A 26 0.15 -24.72 4.06
CA PRO A 26 -0.75 -25.51 4.91
C PRO A 26 -2.22 -25.17 4.72
N VAL A 27 -2.53 -24.00 4.14
CA VAL A 27 -3.90 -23.59 3.78
C VAL A 27 -4.55 -24.57 2.84
N LEU A 28 -3.80 -25.25 1.98
CA LEU A 28 -4.30 -26.29 1.05
C LEU A 28 -4.90 -27.52 1.74
N SER A 29 -4.61 -27.73 3.02
CA SER A 29 -5.26 -28.80 3.81
C SER A 29 -6.70 -28.44 4.22
N ILE A 30 -7.05 -27.16 4.20
CA ILE A 30 -8.33 -26.61 4.65
C ILE A 30 -9.16 -26.10 3.47
N PHE A 31 -8.52 -25.54 2.47
CA PHE A 31 -9.11 -24.91 1.30
C PHE A 31 -8.63 -25.60 0.02
N SER A 32 -9.50 -25.68 -0.96
CA SER A 32 -9.15 -26.10 -2.33
C SER A 32 -8.93 -24.87 -3.21
N LEU A 33 -7.92 -24.92 -4.09
CA LEU A 33 -7.68 -23.88 -5.07
C LEU A 33 -8.80 -23.93 -6.13
N ALA A 34 -9.60 -22.85 -6.21
CA ALA A 34 -10.69 -22.72 -7.15
C ALA A 34 -10.30 -21.99 -8.43
N ARG A 35 -9.43 -20.97 -8.31
CA ARG A 35 -9.00 -20.14 -9.45
C ARG A 35 -7.59 -19.59 -9.22
N LYS A 36 -6.84 -19.51 -10.30
CA LYS A 36 -5.51 -18.91 -10.32
C LYS A 36 -5.44 -17.84 -11.40
N GLU A 37 -5.00 -16.67 -11.04
CA GLU A 37 -4.70 -15.56 -11.94
C GLU A 37 -3.26 -15.09 -11.72
N ARG A 38 -2.78 -14.17 -12.55
CA ARG A 38 -1.40 -13.66 -12.46
C ARG A 38 -1.06 -13.08 -11.06
N ASN A 39 -2.00 -12.37 -10.46
CA ASN A 39 -1.82 -11.64 -9.20
C ASN A 39 -2.78 -12.07 -8.10
N LEU A 40 -3.48 -13.19 -8.27
CA LEU A 40 -4.54 -13.64 -7.36
C LEU A 40 -4.62 -15.16 -7.30
N LEU A 41 -4.71 -15.70 -6.09
CA LEU A 41 -5.15 -17.07 -5.83
C LEU A 41 -6.50 -17.02 -5.11
N VAL A 42 -7.44 -17.82 -5.59
CA VAL A 42 -8.78 -17.97 -5.01
C VAL A 42 -8.94 -19.36 -4.47
N PHE A 43 -9.21 -19.47 -3.21
CA PHE A 43 -9.46 -20.74 -2.52
C PHE A 43 -10.90 -20.79 -2.01
N THR A 44 -11.46 -21.97 -1.96
CA THR A 44 -12.82 -22.25 -1.46
C THR A 44 -12.82 -23.38 -0.45
N ALA A 45 -13.72 -23.29 0.56
CA ALA A 45 -13.96 -24.35 1.52
C ALA A 45 -15.46 -24.39 1.85
N GLY A 46 -16.17 -25.38 1.29
CA GLY A 46 -17.61 -25.49 1.50
C GLY A 46 -18.43 -24.41 0.78
N GLU A 47 -19.69 -24.23 1.23
CA GLU A 47 -20.58 -23.23 0.65
C GLU A 47 -20.25 -21.82 1.19
N ASN A 48 -20.08 -20.87 0.28
CA ASN A 48 -19.85 -19.44 0.60
C ASN A 48 -18.62 -19.13 1.48
N GLN A 49 -17.64 -20.05 1.57
CA GLN A 49 -16.37 -19.80 2.22
C GLN A 49 -15.28 -19.57 1.17
N TYR A 50 -14.76 -18.36 1.13
CA TYR A 50 -13.77 -17.93 0.15
C TYR A 50 -12.58 -17.30 0.84
N LEU A 51 -11.41 -17.56 0.29
CA LEU A 51 -10.15 -16.94 0.68
C LEU A 51 -9.44 -16.47 -0.58
N CYS A 52 -9.23 -15.17 -0.73
CA CYS A 52 -8.47 -14.61 -1.83
C CYS A 52 -7.13 -14.10 -1.34
N VAL A 53 -6.07 -14.44 -2.05
CA VAL A 53 -4.70 -14.01 -1.73
C VAL A 53 -4.17 -13.20 -2.88
N TYR A 54 -3.94 -11.91 -2.64
CA TYR A 54 -3.45 -10.96 -3.64
C TYR A 54 -1.93 -10.80 -3.56
N ALA A 55 -1.26 -10.81 -4.71
CA ALA A 55 0.20 -10.68 -4.80
C ALA A 55 0.73 -9.40 -4.14
N PHE A 56 -0.09 -8.34 -4.05
CA PHE A 56 0.25 -7.08 -3.39
C PHE A 56 0.09 -7.09 -1.86
N GLY A 57 -0.07 -8.27 -1.29
CA GLY A 57 0.04 -8.44 0.16
C GLY A 57 -1.26 -8.35 0.94
N VAL A 58 -2.40 -8.38 0.28
CA VAL A 58 -3.72 -8.40 0.91
C VAL A 58 -4.34 -9.79 0.82
N VAL A 59 -5.07 -10.13 1.86
CA VAL A 59 -5.89 -11.35 1.93
C VAL A 59 -7.31 -10.95 2.27
N THR A 60 -8.29 -11.47 1.51
CA THR A 60 -9.70 -11.33 1.85
C THR A 60 -10.29 -12.68 2.25
N VAL A 61 -11.15 -12.66 3.26
CA VAL A 61 -11.78 -13.84 3.82
C VAL A 61 -13.29 -13.62 3.88
N CYS A 62 -14.07 -14.55 3.35
CA CYS A 62 -15.54 -14.49 3.40
C CYS A 62 -16.11 -15.77 4.00
N GLY A 63 -17.21 -15.65 4.75
CA GLY A 63 -17.93 -16.77 5.32
C GLY A 63 -17.23 -17.48 6.48
N ILE A 64 -16.21 -16.84 7.07
CA ILE A 64 -15.55 -17.30 8.31
C ILE A 64 -15.75 -16.22 9.37
N GLU A 65 -16.51 -16.54 10.41
CA GLU A 65 -16.82 -15.61 11.50
C GLU A 65 -15.81 -15.70 12.66
N ASP A 66 -15.14 -16.85 12.79
CA ASP A 66 -14.15 -17.06 13.86
C ASP A 66 -12.85 -16.30 13.58
N LYS A 67 -12.68 -15.19 14.31
CA LYS A 67 -11.47 -14.34 14.22
C LYS A 67 -10.19 -15.08 14.59
N THR A 68 -10.26 -16.09 15.47
CA THR A 68 -9.09 -16.90 15.85
C THR A 68 -8.62 -17.72 14.66
N ARG A 69 -9.56 -18.36 13.97
CA ARG A 69 -9.28 -19.12 12.74
C ARG A 69 -8.75 -18.24 11.63
N ILE A 70 -9.30 -17.03 11.47
CA ILE A 70 -8.75 -16.05 10.51
C ILE A 70 -7.31 -15.70 10.87
N GLY A 71 -7.02 -15.41 12.14
CA GLY A 71 -5.67 -15.11 12.61
C GLY A 71 -4.66 -16.24 12.34
N GLU A 72 -5.06 -17.49 12.51
CA GLU A 72 -4.26 -18.66 12.16
C GLU A 72 -3.98 -18.75 10.66
N LEU A 73 -5.00 -18.53 9.82
CA LEU A 73 -4.85 -18.50 8.36
C LEU A 73 -3.88 -17.41 7.90
N LEU A 74 -3.98 -16.21 8.48
CA LEU A 74 -3.07 -15.11 8.15
C LEU A 74 -1.62 -15.42 8.54
N LYS A 75 -1.39 -16.05 9.69
CA LYS A 75 -0.06 -16.53 10.12
C LYS A 75 0.50 -17.60 9.19
N LEU A 76 -0.32 -18.53 8.74
CA LEU A 76 0.09 -19.56 7.79
C LEU A 76 0.48 -18.95 6.44
N LEU A 77 -0.23 -17.92 5.97
CA LEU A 77 0.05 -17.22 4.72
C LEU A 77 1.29 -16.31 4.81
N SER A 78 1.63 -15.82 5.99
CA SER A 78 2.85 -15.03 6.20
C SER A 78 4.12 -15.89 6.29
N TYR A 79 4.02 -17.22 6.31
CA TYR A 79 5.11 -18.19 6.50
C TYR A 79 5.84 -18.03 7.83
N GLY A 80 5.20 -17.51 8.87
CA GLY A 80 5.84 -17.27 10.18
C GLY A 80 6.96 -16.23 10.13
N GLU A 81 7.17 -15.57 8.99
CA GLU A 81 7.93 -14.33 8.98
C GLU A 81 7.18 -13.36 9.89
N ASP A 82 7.88 -12.86 10.89
CA ASP A 82 7.35 -11.75 11.68
C ASP A 82 6.87 -10.70 10.70
N LEU A 83 5.59 -10.35 10.86
CA LEU A 83 4.98 -9.27 10.09
C LEU A 83 6.02 -8.15 10.04
N GLU A 84 6.49 -7.72 8.84
CA GLU A 84 7.64 -6.82 8.68
C GLU A 84 7.66 -5.75 9.78
N GLU A 85 8.84 -5.43 10.36
CA GLU A 85 9.02 -4.28 11.25
C GLU A 85 8.38 -3.06 10.61
N GLY A 86 7.22 -2.65 11.12
CA GLY A 86 6.41 -1.58 10.55
C GLY A 86 5.02 -2.02 10.07
N GLN A 87 4.59 -3.25 10.31
CA GLN A 87 3.16 -3.53 10.40
C GLN A 87 2.66 -2.76 11.62
N ASP A 88 2.12 -1.60 11.33
CA ASP A 88 1.41 -0.82 12.34
C ASP A 88 0.27 -1.71 12.85
N PRO A 89 0.28 -2.14 14.14
CA PRO A 89 -0.84 -2.91 14.70
C PRO A 89 -2.17 -2.14 14.63
N LYS A 90 -2.13 -0.90 14.14
CA LYS A 90 -3.28 -0.04 13.89
C LYS A 90 -3.96 -0.28 12.54
N ILE A 91 -3.41 -1.11 11.62
CA ILE A 91 -4.16 -1.48 10.42
C ILE A 91 -5.25 -2.44 10.86
N GLN A 92 -6.42 -1.88 11.10
CA GLN A 92 -7.61 -2.69 11.34
C GLN A 92 -8.06 -3.33 10.04
N PRO A 93 -8.57 -4.57 10.08
CA PRO A 93 -9.18 -5.17 8.92
C PRO A 93 -10.37 -4.31 8.48
N GLU A 94 -10.53 -4.17 7.19
CA GLU A 94 -11.76 -3.63 6.63
C GLU A 94 -12.79 -4.75 6.56
N ASP A 95 -14.00 -4.49 7.04
CA ASP A 95 -15.11 -5.44 7.00
C ASP A 95 -16.31 -4.85 6.24
N TYR A 96 -16.99 -5.72 5.53
CA TYR A 96 -18.18 -5.35 4.77
C TYR A 96 -19.19 -6.49 4.74
N ALA A 97 -20.48 -6.15 4.82
CA ALA A 97 -21.51 -7.15 4.84
C ALA A 97 -22.08 -7.44 3.42
N ILE A 98 -22.41 -8.69 3.17
CA ILE A 98 -23.09 -9.13 1.96
C ILE A 98 -24.48 -9.64 2.37
N ALA A 99 -25.53 -8.99 1.88
CA ALA A 99 -26.91 -9.42 2.06
C ALA A 99 -27.41 -10.05 0.75
N VAL A 100 -27.78 -11.34 0.81
CA VAL A 100 -28.31 -12.05 -0.35
C VAL A 100 -29.83 -12.17 -0.23
N ASP A 101 -30.56 -11.52 -1.15
CA ASP A 101 -32.01 -11.54 -1.20
C ASP A 101 -32.47 -11.58 -2.66
N LYS A 102 -33.11 -12.68 -3.07
CA LYS A 102 -33.53 -12.93 -4.45
C LYS A 102 -34.59 -11.93 -4.97
N GLU A 103 -35.36 -11.32 -4.08
CA GLU A 103 -36.43 -10.39 -4.44
C GLU A 103 -36.00 -8.91 -4.37
N ALA A 104 -34.86 -8.63 -3.74
CA ALA A 104 -34.37 -7.27 -3.63
C ALA A 104 -33.70 -6.77 -4.91
N SER A 105 -33.69 -5.45 -5.11
CA SER A 105 -32.82 -4.81 -6.10
C SER A 105 -31.39 -4.82 -5.62
N GLU A 106 -30.42 -5.08 -6.50
CA GLU A 106 -29.01 -5.01 -6.17
C GLU A 106 -28.62 -3.56 -5.90
N SER A 107 -27.93 -3.32 -4.78
CA SER A 107 -27.45 -1.99 -4.37
C SER A 107 -26.18 -2.11 -3.55
N VAL A 108 -25.37 -1.07 -3.61
CA VAL A 108 -24.16 -0.89 -2.79
C VAL A 108 -24.46 0.22 -1.80
N GLU A 109 -24.44 -0.13 -0.51
CA GLU A 109 -24.70 0.77 0.60
C GLU A 109 -23.39 1.00 1.38
N PHE A 110 -23.41 1.89 2.35
CA PHE A 110 -22.21 2.21 3.12
C PHE A 110 -21.64 1.02 3.92
N ASP A 111 -22.49 0.21 4.53
CA ASP A 111 -22.12 -0.89 5.43
C ASP A 111 -22.36 -2.29 4.84
N HIS A 112 -23.02 -2.38 3.67
CA HIS A 112 -23.31 -3.65 3.04
C HIS A 112 -23.64 -3.52 1.56
N VAL A 113 -23.47 -4.65 0.85
CA VAL A 113 -23.98 -4.83 -0.51
C VAL A 113 -25.19 -5.75 -0.50
N LYS A 114 -26.25 -5.39 -1.24
CA LYS A 114 -27.41 -6.25 -1.49
C LYS A 114 -27.26 -6.89 -2.86
N LEU A 115 -27.29 -8.20 -2.90
CA LEU A 115 -27.18 -9.00 -4.13
C LEU A 115 -28.35 -9.96 -4.24
N LYS A 116 -28.85 -10.19 -5.44
CA LYS A 116 -29.86 -11.25 -5.70
C LYS A 116 -29.27 -12.64 -5.50
N THR A 117 -28.06 -12.82 -5.97
CA THR A 117 -27.29 -14.06 -5.85
C THR A 117 -25.83 -13.71 -5.64
N LEU A 118 -25.16 -14.46 -4.78
CA LEU A 118 -23.71 -14.37 -4.61
C LEU A 118 -23.05 -15.41 -5.53
N THR A 119 -22.58 -14.95 -6.67
CA THR A 119 -21.74 -15.76 -7.56
C THR A 119 -20.27 -15.56 -7.22
N LEU A 120 -19.40 -16.46 -7.66
CA LEU A 120 -17.96 -16.32 -7.47
C LEU A 120 -17.44 -15.02 -8.10
N GLU A 121 -17.97 -14.66 -9.27
CA GLU A 121 -17.59 -13.45 -9.99
C GLU A 121 -17.94 -12.18 -9.19
N LYS A 122 -19.16 -12.07 -8.68
CA LYS A 122 -19.58 -10.94 -7.83
C LYS A 122 -18.77 -10.85 -6.54
N PHE A 123 -18.51 -12.02 -5.93
CA PHE A 123 -17.62 -12.07 -4.78
C PHE A 123 -16.22 -11.57 -5.11
N LEU A 124 -15.65 -11.98 -6.26
CA LEU A 124 -14.31 -11.54 -6.69
C LEU A 124 -14.24 -10.04 -6.94
N LEU A 125 -15.28 -9.42 -7.51
CA LEU A 125 -15.35 -7.96 -7.67
C LEU A 125 -15.31 -7.25 -6.32
N LEU A 126 -16.14 -7.69 -5.37
CA LEU A 126 -16.16 -7.13 -4.02
C LEU A 126 -14.83 -7.33 -3.30
N SER A 127 -14.29 -8.55 -3.33
CA SER A 127 -13.00 -8.90 -2.77
C SER A 127 -11.87 -8.03 -3.34
N HIS A 128 -11.87 -7.80 -4.65
CA HIS A 128 -10.86 -7.00 -5.34
C HIS A 128 -10.90 -5.53 -4.89
N VAL A 129 -12.07 -4.93 -4.86
CA VAL A 129 -12.25 -3.54 -4.42
C VAL A 129 -11.84 -3.36 -2.95
N MET A 130 -12.26 -4.25 -2.05
CA MET A 130 -11.85 -4.21 -0.65
C MET A 130 -10.34 -4.41 -0.48
N ALA A 131 -9.75 -5.32 -1.25
CA ALA A 131 -8.31 -5.53 -1.20
C ALA A 131 -7.53 -4.28 -1.65
N GLN A 132 -8.03 -3.57 -2.67
CA GLN A 132 -7.46 -2.30 -3.10
C GLN A 132 -7.62 -1.22 -2.02
N SER A 133 -8.79 -1.12 -1.38
CA SER A 133 -9.06 -0.14 -0.31
C SER A 133 -8.07 -0.30 0.85
N VAL A 134 -7.94 -1.51 1.39
CA VAL A 134 -6.99 -1.81 2.49
C VAL A 134 -5.54 -1.53 2.10
N ALA A 135 -5.15 -1.81 0.84
CA ALA A 135 -3.81 -1.51 0.38
C ALA A 135 -3.57 0.01 0.24
N ILE A 136 -4.60 0.76 -0.16
CA ILE A 136 -4.55 2.23 -0.16
C ILE A 136 -4.38 2.76 1.25
N ASP A 137 -5.11 2.26 2.25
CA ASP A 137 -4.95 2.64 3.66
C ASP A 137 -3.51 2.48 4.15
N PHE A 138 -2.86 1.38 3.76
CA PHE A 138 -1.45 1.17 4.09
C PHE A 138 -0.56 2.26 3.46
N VAL A 139 -0.78 2.59 2.18
CA VAL A 139 0.00 3.62 1.49
C VAL A 139 -0.26 5.00 2.11
N GLU A 140 -1.51 5.34 2.44
CA GLU A 140 -1.89 6.60 3.08
C GLU A 140 -1.12 6.85 4.39
N ARG A 141 -1.04 5.83 5.24
CA ARG A 141 -0.28 5.90 6.50
C ARG A 141 1.20 6.11 6.26
N ARG A 142 1.80 5.35 5.34
CA ARG A 142 3.22 5.50 4.98
C ARG A 142 3.54 6.87 4.41
N ILE A 143 2.62 7.43 3.62
CA ILE A 143 2.75 8.80 3.10
C ILE A 143 2.68 9.81 4.26
N THR A 144 1.75 9.64 5.20
CA THR A 144 1.64 10.52 6.36
C THR A 144 2.90 10.50 7.22
N ASP A 145 3.48 9.33 7.50
CA ASP A 145 4.75 9.22 8.21
C ASP A 145 5.89 9.93 7.47
N THR A 146 5.91 9.81 6.14
CA THR A 146 6.91 10.43 5.29
C THR A 146 6.77 11.96 5.26
N GLN A 147 5.53 12.46 5.19
CA GLN A 147 5.23 13.89 5.27
C GLN A 147 5.68 14.48 6.61
N GLN A 148 5.39 13.80 7.72
CA GLN A 148 5.82 14.24 9.05
C GLN A 148 7.35 14.33 9.16
N ALA A 149 8.07 13.36 8.58
CA ALA A 149 9.53 13.38 8.54
C ALA A 149 10.06 14.58 7.73
N LEU A 150 9.44 14.92 6.60
CA LEU A 150 9.79 16.10 5.80
C LEU A 150 9.46 17.40 6.53
N GLU A 151 8.31 17.49 7.17
CA GLU A 151 7.92 18.67 7.95
C GLU A 151 8.94 18.96 9.07
N ASN A 152 9.41 17.95 9.77
CA ASN A 152 10.47 18.10 10.79
C ASN A 152 11.78 18.65 10.18
N ILE A 153 12.12 18.23 8.96
CA ILE A 153 13.31 18.74 8.25
C ILE A 153 13.12 20.21 7.87
N HIS A 154 11.96 20.57 7.29
CA HIS A 154 11.64 21.95 6.92
C HIS A 154 11.58 22.88 8.14
N SER A 155 10.97 22.43 9.24
CA SER A 155 10.91 23.19 10.49
C SER A 155 12.30 23.44 11.08
N SER A 156 13.20 22.46 11.01
CA SER A 156 14.61 22.63 11.43
C SER A 156 15.34 23.65 10.54
N LEU A 157 15.10 23.60 9.23
CA LEU A 157 15.67 24.55 8.28
C LEU A 157 15.15 25.98 8.53
N ALA A 158 13.85 26.13 8.75
CA ALA A 158 13.22 27.42 8.99
C ALA A 158 13.67 28.07 10.32
N SER A 159 13.80 27.29 11.39
CA SER A 159 14.17 27.81 12.72
C SER A 159 15.65 28.12 12.88
N HIS A 160 16.52 27.36 12.27
CA HIS A 160 17.98 27.47 12.48
C HIS A 160 18.74 27.96 11.26
N GLY A 161 18.10 28.14 10.10
CA GLY A 161 18.76 28.42 8.83
C GLY A 161 19.80 27.36 8.43
N LYS A 162 19.81 26.23 9.13
CA LYS A 162 20.74 25.11 8.96
C LYS A 162 20.02 23.80 9.12
N LEU A 163 20.42 22.80 8.36
CA LEU A 163 19.99 21.42 8.54
C LEU A 163 20.69 20.82 9.79
N VAL A 164 20.32 21.28 10.98
CA VAL A 164 20.91 20.79 12.24
C VAL A 164 20.34 19.42 12.54
N GLY A 165 21.21 18.43 12.73
CA GLY A 165 20.82 17.05 13.08
C GLY A 165 20.21 16.25 11.93
N THR A 166 20.01 16.85 10.75
CA THR A 166 19.45 16.13 9.59
C THR A 166 20.59 15.58 8.75
N ASN A 167 20.72 14.27 8.77
CA ASN A 167 21.70 13.58 7.95
C ASN A 167 21.18 13.47 6.51
N THR A 168 22.02 13.78 5.51
CA THR A 168 21.74 13.51 4.08
C THR A 168 21.18 12.10 3.84
N ARG A 169 21.63 11.12 4.62
CA ARG A 169 21.12 9.75 4.59
C ARG A 169 19.63 9.66 4.92
N SER A 170 19.12 10.48 5.84
CA SER A 170 17.68 10.51 6.19
C SER A 170 16.85 11.01 5.02
N ILE A 171 17.30 12.08 4.35
CA ILE A 171 16.60 12.64 3.18
C ILE A 171 16.62 11.63 2.02
N LEU A 172 17.77 11.02 1.73
CA LEU A 172 17.86 9.97 0.71
C LEU A 172 16.96 8.79 1.02
N LYS A 173 16.82 8.40 2.30
CA LYS A 173 15.89 7.35 2.71
C LYS A 173 14.44 7.75 2.43
N THR A 174 14.06 9.00 2.70
CA THR A 174 12.72 9.55 2.42
C THR A 174 12.42 9.52 0.92
N VAL A 175 13.34 9.97 0.08
CA VAL A 175 13.23 9.92 -1.40
C VAL A 175 13.05 8.47 -1.88
N GLY A 176 13.89 7.55 -1.38
CA GLY A 176 13.80 6.14 -1.72
C GLY A 176 12.48 5.49 -1.28
N MET A 177 11.99 5.86 -0.11
CA MET A 177 10.68 5.42 0.42
C MET A 177 9.54 5.89 -0.48
N SER A 178 9.52 7.17 -0.86
CA SER A 178 8.51 7.74 -1.77
C SER A 178 8.52 7.05 -3.13
N GLY A 179 9.70 6.84 -3.71
CA GLY A 179 9.83 6.10 -4.97
C GLY A 179 9.30 4.66 -4.88
N LYS A 180 9.58 3.96 -3.77
CA LYS A 180 9.06 2.62 -3.51
C LYS A 180 7.53 2.62 -3.43
N MET A 181 6.92 3.64 -2.82
CA MET A 181 5.45 3.77 -2.73
C MET A 181 4.83 4.02 -4.11
N VAL A 182 5.39 4.93 -4.91
CA VAL A 182 4.93 5.15 -6.30
C VAL A 182 4.98 3.85 -7.10
N TYR A 183 6.12 3.15 -7.03
CA TYR A 183 6.27 1.87 -7.70
C TYR A 183 5.21 0.86 -7.26
N PHE A 184 4.95 0.73 -5.97
CA PHE A 184 3.93 -0.17 -5.43
C PHE A 184 2.53 0.17 -5.95
N MET A 185 2.13 1.44 -5.91
CA MET A 185 0.82 1.90 -6.37
C MET A 185 0.62 1.63 -7.87
N VAL A 186 1.61 1.94 -8.68
CA VAL A 186 1.49 1.85 -10.14
C VAL A 186 1.57 0.40 -10.61
N THR A 187 2.50 -0.40 -10.05
CA THR A 187 2.82 -1.72 -10.61
C THR A 187 2.12 -2.88 -9.91
N ARG A 188 1.73 -2.71 -8.65
CA ARG A 188 1.20 -3.81 -7.82
C ARG A 188 -0.30 -3.71 -7.59
N LEU A 189 -0.80 -2.51 -7.27
CA LEU A 189 -2.22 -2.35 -6.93
C LEU A 189 -3.13 -2.45 -8.15
N SER A 190 -2.60 -2.25 -9.37
CA SER A 190 -3.41 -2.29 -10.61
C SER A 190 -4.72 -1.52 -10.48
N LEU A 191 -4.67 -0.36 -9.77
CA LEU A 191 -5.88 0.42 -9.45
C LEU A 191 -6.63 0.92 -10.68
N LEU A 192 -5.93 0.99 -11.82
CA LEU A 192 -6.50 1.42 -13.09
C LEU A 192 -7.07 0.26 -13.90
N ASP A 193 -6.78 -0.98 -13.52
CA ASP A 193 -7.23 -2.15 -14.26
C ASP A 193 -8.64 -2.55 -13.83
N LYS A 194 -9.50 -2.77 -14.82
CA LYS A 194 -10.81 -3.38 -14.60
C LYS A 194 -10.68 -4.89 -14.65
N PRO A 195 -11.32 -5.65 -13.76
CA PRO A 195 -11.39 -7.11 -13.87
C PRO A 195 -12.05 -7.55 -15.18
N ASP A 196 -11.54 -8.63 -15.80
CA ASP A 196 -11.99 -9.09 -17.13
C ASP A 196 -13.51 -9.28 -17.19
N ILE A 197 -14.12 -9.77 -16.11
CA ILE A 197 -15.57 -9.98 -16.03
C ILE A 197 -16.40 -8.73 -16.29
N THR A 198 -15.87 -7.54 -16.00
CA THR A 198 -16.60 -6.27 -16.22
C THR A 198 -16.71 -5.91 -17.71
N TRP A 199 -15.95 -6.56 -18.58
CA TRP A 199 -16.04 -6.39 -20.04
C TRP A 199 -17.11 -7.27 -20.67
N GLU A 200 -17.45 -8.38 -20.00
CA GLU A 200 -18.36 -9.40 -20.52
C GLU A 200 -19.78 -9.27 -19.94
N ASP A 201 -19.90 -8.72 -18.73
CA ASP A 201 -21.16 -8.60 -17.99
C ASP A 201 -21.39 -7.15 -17.54
N LYS A 202 -22.44 -6.53 -18.08
CA LYS A 202 -22.85 -5.16 -17.76
C LYS A 202 -23.27 -4.98 -16.30
N ASP A 203 -23.92 -5.97 -15.70
CA ASP A 203 -24.34 -5.90 -14.30
C ASP A 203 -23.12 -6.00 -13.38
N ALA A 204 -22.12 -6.80 -13.75
CA ALA A 204 -20.83 -6.87 -13.08
C ALA A 204 -20.06 -5.53 -13.18
N GLU A 205 -20.09 -4.86 -14.34
CA GLU A 205 -19.49 -3.53 -14.51
C GLU A 205 -20.16 -2.50 -13.60
N VAL A 206 -21.49 -2.46 -13.57
CA VAL A 206 -22.24 -1.53 -12.71
C VAL A 206 -21.94 -1.78 -11.23
N LEU A 207 -21.92 -3.03 -10.80
CA LEU A 207 -21.56 -3.40 -9.44
C LEU A 207 -20.15 -2.92 -9.09
N PHE A 208 -19.18 -3.18 -9.96
CA PHE A 208 -17.78 -2.78 -9.78
C PHE A 208 -17.63 -1.26 -9.64
N LEU A 209 -18.27 -0.49 -10.53
CA LEU A 209 -18.21 0.97 -10.48
C LEU A 209 -18.86 1.54 -9.21
N ASN A 210 -19.98 0.97 -8.78
CA ASN A 210 -20.64 1.38 -7.53
C ASN A 210 -19.79 1.05 -6.30
N LEU A 211 -19.14 -0.11 -6.27
CA LEU A 211 -18.20 -0.47 -5.21
C LEU A 211 -17.01 0.50 -5.17
N ARG A 212 -16.36 0.76 -6.32
CA ARG A 212 -15.24 1.72 -6.40
C ARG A 212 -15.62 3.09 -5.89
N LYS A 213 -16.82 3.57 -6.26
CA LYS A 213 -17.34 4.85 -5.80
C LYS A 213 -17.60 4.86 -4.29
N MET A 214 -18.20 3.79 -3.75
CA MET A 214 -18.49 3.68 -2.32
C MET A 214 -17.22 3.64 -1.47
N PHE A 215 -16.17 2.92 -1.92
CA PHE A 215 -14.85 2.89 -1.27
C PHE A 215 -13.95 4.07 -1.63
N GLU A 216 -14.46 5.03 -2.44
CA GLU A 216 -13.76 6.27 -2.87
C GLU A 216 -12.38 5.99 -3.50
N LEU A 217 -12.20 4.83 -4.17
CA LEU A 217 -10.88 4.37 -4.60
C LEU A 217 -10.20 5.35 -5.57
N ASP A 218 -10.96 5.95 -6.48
CA ASP A 218 -10.42 6.86 -7.50
C ASP A 218 -9.96 8.18 -6.86
N ASP A 219 -10.78 8.76 -5.98
CA ASP A 219 -10.48 10.03 -5.30
C ASP A 219 -9.30 9.86 -4.34
N ARG A 220 -9.26 8.76 -3.60
CA ARG A 220 -8.16 8.41 -2.70
C ARG A 220 -6.86 8.21 -3.47
N PHE A 221 -6.91 7.52 -4.61
CA PHE A 221 -5.74 7.32 -5.47
C PHE A 221 -5.19 8.65 -6.00
N GLU A 222 -6.06 9.56 -6.48
CA GLU A 222 -5.65 10.88 -6.94
C GLU A 222 -5.02 11.70 -5.81
N ALA A 223 -5.63 11.72 -4.63
CA ALA A 223 -5.09 12.39 -3.46
C ALA A 223 -3.70 11.86 -3.07
N LEU A 224 -3.51 10.55 -3.13
CA LEU A 224 -2.21 9.91 -2.86
C LEU A 224 -1.16 10.29 -3.90
N ARG A 225 -1.53 10.28 -5.17
CA ARG A 225 -0.63 10.69 -6.26
C ARG A 225 -0.14 12.11 -6.06
N PHE A 226 -1.04 13.04 -5.73
CA PHE A 226 -0.69 14.43 -5.44
C PHE A 226 0.26 14.56 -4.24
N LYS A 227 -0.03 13.85 -3.14
CA LYS A 227 0.84 13.84 -1.95
C LYS A 227 2.23 13.30 -2.25
N LEU A 228 2.34 12.25 -3.06
CA LEU A 228 3.62 11.65 -3.45
C LEU A 228 4.44 12.58 -4.35
N GLU A 229 3.79 13.28 -5.28
CA GLU A 229 4.43 14.30 -6.11
C GLU A 229 4.99 15.45 -5.25
N PHE A 230 4.19 15.95 -4.31
CA PHE A 230 4.64 16.97 -3.35
C PHE A 230 5.85 16.51 -2.52
N ILE A 231 5.85 15.26 -2.03
CA ILE A 231 6.98 14.68 -1.29
C ILE A 231 8.23 14.62 -2.16
N LYS A 232 8.08 14.21 -3.43
CA LYS A 232 9.18 14.14 -4.40
C LYS A 232 9.78 15.53 -4.61
N ASP A 233 8.99 16.52 -4.97
CA ASP A 233 9.45 17.89 -5.25
C ASP A 233 10.11 18.54 -4.03
N SER A 234 9.51 18.34 -2.84
CA SER A 234 10.11 18.80 -1.58
C SER A 234 11.46 18.13 -1.31
N SER A 235 11.57 16.86 -1.60
CA SER A 235 12.80 16.10 -1.40
C SER A 235 13.90 16.53 -2.38
N GLU A 236 13.57 16.79 -3.64
CA GLU A 236 14.49 17.32 -4.66
C GLU A 236 15.02 18.69 -4.23
N THR A 237 14.17 19.61 -3.78
CA THR A 237 14.55 20.91 -3.24
C THR A 237 15.53 20.78 -2.07
N LEU A 238 15.30 19.87 -1.14
CA LEU A 238 16.21 19.64 -0.01
C LEU A 238 17.56 19.09 -0.47
N MET A 239 17.58 18.22 -1.47
CA MET A 239 18.83 17.69 -2.04
C MET A 239 19.64 18.77 -2.73
N ASP A 240 19.00 19.70 -3.43
CA ASP A 240 19.66 20.85 -4.06
C ASP A 240 20.30 21.78 -3.03
N ILE A 241 19.59 22.07 -1.94
CA ILE A 241 20.14 22.86 -0.82
C ILE A 241 21.39 22.20 -0.22
N ILE A 242 21.36 20.87 -0.05
CA ILE A 242 22.51 20.11 0.47
C ILE A 242 23.66 20.12 -0.52
N GLY A 243 23.39 19.97 -1.81
CA GLY A 243 24.38 20.03 -2.88
C GLY A 243 25.09 21.37 -2.93
N ALA A 244 24.33 22.47 -2.92
CA ALA A 244 24.86 23.83 -2.91
C ALA A 244 25.75 24.10 -1.69
N ARG A 245 25.37 23.66 -0.51
CA ARG A 245 26.20 23.78 0.71
C ARG A 245 27.50 23.03 0.62
N ARG A 246 27.51 21.81 0.07
CA ARG A 246 28.77 21.06 -0.12
C ARG A 246 29.73 21.81 -1.06
N ALA A 247 29.19 22.37 -2.14
CA ALA A 247 30.00 23.17 -3.07
C ALA A 247 30.61 24.37 -2.38
N GLN A 248 29.85 25.13 -1.58
CA GLN A 248 30.35 26.27 -0.82
C GLN A 248 31.47 25.89 0.17
N VAL A 249 31.32 24.77 0.89
CA VAL A 249 32.35 24.29 1.83
C VAL A 249 33.63 23.91 1.09
N LEU A 250 33.54 23.26 -0.06
CA LEU A 250 34.72 22.94 -0.89
C LEU A 250 35.41 24.21 -1.40
N GLU A 251 34.66 25.21 -1.82
CA GLU A 251 35.18 26.49 -2.25
C GLU A 251 35.97 27.21 -1.14
N ILE A 252 35.39 27.24 0.07
CA ILE A 252 36.07 27.82 1.25
C ILE A 252 37.36 27.05 1.56
N ILE A 253 37.35 25.71 1.49
CA ILE A 253 38.55 24.90 1.73
C ILE A 253 39.64 25.25 0.69
N ILE A 254 39.29 25.40 -0.59
CA ILE A 254 40.22 25.75 -1.64
C ILE A 254 40.81 27.16 -1.38
N ILE A 255 39.96 28.13 -1.03
CA ILE A 255 40.42 29.50 -0.71
C ILE A 255 41.39 29.48 0.48
N VAL A 256 41.10 28.73 1.52
CA VAL A 256 41.99 28.61 2.69
C VAL A 256 43.32 27.96 2.32
N LEU A 257 43.30 26.90 1.48
CA LEU A 257 44.54 26.26 1.03
C LEU A 257 45.42 27.21 0.21
N ILE A 258 44.83 27.96 -0.71
CA ILE A 258 45.56 28.98 -1.51
C ILE A 258 46.12 30.07 -0.60
N ALA A 259 45.36 30.55 0.39
CA ALA A 259 45.86 31.55 1.35
C ALA A 259 47.04 31.02 2.15
N ILE A 260 46.99 29.76 2.60
CA ILE A 260 48.13 29.13 3.31
C ILE A 260 49.37 29.04 2.38
N GLU A 261 49.20 28.65 1.13
CA GLU A 261 50.27 28.53 0.16
C GLU A 261 50.96 29.89 -0.08
N ILE A 262 50.16 30.94 -0.24
CA ILE A 262 50.70 32.33 -0.39
C ILE A 262 51.48 32.73 0.86
N ILE A 263 50.97 32.45 2.05
CA ILE A 263 51.66 32.77 3.30
C ILE A 263 53.01 32.04 3.38
N PHE A 264 53.08 30.77 3.05
CA PHE A 264 54.30 29.98 3.05
C PHE A 264 55.31 30.49 2.01
N ALA A 265 54.83 30.86 0.82
CA ALA A 265 55.71 31.48 -0.19
C ALA A 265 56.29 32.83 0.26
N LEU A 266 55.52 33.64 0.97
CA LEU A 266 55.98 34.91 1.51
C LEU A 266 57.00 34.78 2.67
N ILE A 267 56.91 33.76 3.47
CA ILE A 267 57.79 33.50 4.60
C ILE A 267 59.08 32.76 4.16
N GLY A 268 59.16 32.31 2.90
CA GLY A 268 60.39 31.70 2.35
C GLY A 268 60.64 30.27 2.88
N ILE A 269 59.60 29.55 3.26
CA ILE A 269 59.61 28.15 3.75
C ILE A 269 59.48 27.15 2.58
N MET A 270 59.70 27.57 1.35
CA MET A 270 59.86 26.69 0.20
C MET A 270 61.33 26.50 -0.16
#